data_27754e77b671c892e1e8cc907213cce4
#
_entry.id   27754e77b671c892e1e8cc907213cce4
#
_cell.length_a   1.000
_cell.length_b   1.000
_cell.length_c   1.000
_cell.angle_alpha   90.00
_cell.angle_beta   90.00
_cell.angle_gamma   90.00
#
_symmetry.space_group_name_H-M   'P 1'
#
loop_
_entity.id
_entity.type
_entity.pdbx_description
1 polymer ?
#
loop_
_entity_poly.entity_id
_entity_poly.type
_entity_poly.pdbx_seq_one_letter_code
_entity_poly.pdbx_strand_id
1 'polypeptide(L)'
;GVMVQYPGDGGRIIDYRNLVQVLHSRGIPVAVAADIMSLVLLVPPGQWGADVVVGSTQRFGVPMNFGGPHAAYFAVREMYKRYMPGRIIGVTVDREGGKALRMALQTREQHIKRERATSNICTAQALLASMAGMYAVYHGPDGLKRIASRINQYANALRDKIIELGFDETNNDFFDTLRIRIPASLSVEKIKSFAVEEGINFRYFTDQTIGISI
;
A
#
# COMPACT_ATOMS: atom_id res chain seq x y z
N GLY A 1 11.62 13.55 -9.09
CA GLY A 1 10.43 13.13 -8.37
C GLY A 1 10.69 12.87 -6.90
N VAL A 2 9.66 12.84 -6.11
CA VAL A 2 9.70 12.46 -4.69
C VAL A 2 8.81 11.26 -4.50
N MET A 3 9.24 10.31 -3.65
CA MET A 3 8.44 9.15 -3.27
C MET A 3 8.25 9.16 -1.75
N VAL A 4 7.01 8.98 -1.30
CA VAL A 4 6.65 8.87 0.11
C VAL A 4 5.86 7.59 0.35
N GLN A 5 5.82 7.14 1.61
CA GLN A 5 5.05 5.96 2.02
C GLN A 5 3.85 6.38 2.88
N TYR A 6 2.69 5.72 2.70
CA TYR A 6 1.44 6.05 3.38
C TYR A 6 0.62 4.79 3.71
N PRO A 7 0.41 4.44 5.00
CA PRO A 7 1.12 4.98 6.17
C PRO A 7 2.65 4.81 6.07
N GLY A 8 3.40 5.57 6.87
CA GLY A 8 4.86 5.46 6.94
C GLY A 8 5.31 4.11 7.52
N ASP A 9 6.60 3.81 7.42
CA ASP A 9 7.20 2.52 7.80
C ASP A 9 7.09 2.20 9.31
N GLY A 10 6.93 3.24 10.15
CA GLY A 10 6.63 3.09 11.57
C GLY A 10 5.14 3.13 11.91
N GLY A 11 4.25 3.06 10.91
CA GLY A 11 2.79 3.10 11.10
C GLY A 11 2.17 4.50 11.10
N ARG A 12 2.98 5.56 11.16
CA ARG A 12 2.48 6.93 11.27
C ARG A 12 1.72 7.38 10.02
N ILE A 13 0.55 7.97 10.22
CA ILE A 13 -0.22 8.63 9.17
C ILE A 13 0.21 10.10 9.10
N ILE A 14 0.73 10.52 7.95
CA ILE A 14 1.21 11.88 7.73
C ILE A 14 0.34 12.57 6.68
N ASP A 15 -0.05 13.80 6.95
CA ASP A 15 -0.72 14.64 5.95
C ASP A 15 0.31 15.26 5.01
N TYR A 16 0.35 14.78 3.79
CA TYR A 16 1.29 15.24 2.76
C TYR A 16 0.77 16.38 1.88
N ARG A 17 -0.44 16.92 2.11
CA ARG A 17 -1.04 17.94 1.23
C ARG A 17 -0.13 19.15 1.00
N ASN A 18 0.41 19.70 2.06
CA ASN A 18 1.32 20.85 1.97
C ASN A 18 2.62 20.50 1.22
N LEU A 19 3.19 19.33 1.49
CA LEU A 19 4.39 18.85 0.79
C LEU A 19 4.14 18.74 -0.70
N VAL A 20 3.03 18.10 -1.09
CA VAL A 20 2.66 17.92 -2.50
C VAL A 20 2.47 19.26 -3.19
N GLN A 21 1.80 20.21 -2.55
CA GLN A 21 1.61 21.56 -3.10
C GLN A 21 2.94 22.27 -3.36
N VAL A 22 3.87 22.22 -2.41
CA VAL A 22 5.21 22.82 -2.56
C VAL A 22 6.02 22.12 -3.67
N LEU A 23 5.93 20.80 -3.77
CA LEU A 23 6.64 20.05 -4.82
C LEU A 23 6.06 20.37 -6.21
N HIS A 24 4.74 20.41 -6.33
CA HIS A 24 4.08 20.76 -7.59
C HIS A 24 4.36 22.18 -8.04
N SER A 25 4.47 23.16 -7.14
CA SER A 25 4.87 24.53 -7.51
C SER A 25 6.27 24.61 -8.13
N ARG A 26 7.08 23.57 -7.93
CA ARG A 26 8.43 23.40 -8.52
C ARG A 26 8.47 22.42 -9.69
N GLY A 27 7.31 21.96 -10.16
CA GLY A 27 7.23 20.95 -11.24
C GLY A 27 7.73 19.56 -10.86
N ILE A 28 7.77 19.23 -9.57
CA ILE A 28 8.28 17.94 -9.06
C ILE A 28 7.11 16.98 -8.83
N PRO A 29 7.02 15.87 -9.58
CA PRO A 29 5.98 14.87 -9.37
C PRO A 29 6.17 14.08 -8.08
N VAL A 30 5.05 13.63 -7.49
CA VAL A 30 5.00 12.89 -6.24
C VAL A 30 4.41 11.49 -6.46
N ALA A 31 5.18 10.48 -6.10
CA ALA A 31 4.75 9.09 -6.03
C ALA A 31 4.49 8.68 -4.57
N VAL A 32 3.48 7.86 -4.35
CA VAL A 32 3.11 7.36 -3.02
C VAL A 32 3.07 5.83 -3.04
N ALA A 33 3.85 5.21 -2.17
CA ALA A 33 3.69 3.80 -1.84
C ALA A 33 2.63 3.69 -0.74
N ALA A 34 1.47 3.12 -1.04
CA ALA A 34 0.35 3.11 -0.11
C ALA A 34 -0.17 1.68 0.15
N ASP A 35 -0.56 1.42 1.41
CA ASP A 35 -1.23 0.18 1.77
C ASP A 35 -2.70 0.22 1.33
N ILE A 36 -3.10 -0.69 0.46
CA ILE A 36 -4.45 -0.70 -0.13
C ILE A 36 -5.55 -0.90 0.91
N MET A 37 -5.31 -1.65 2.00
CA MET A 37 -6.31 -1.88 3.03
C MET A 37 -6.52 -0.63 3.89
N SER A 38 -5.45 0.11 4.20
CA SER A 38 -5.55 1.37 4.93
C SER A 38 -6.34 2.43 4.14
N LEU A 39 -6.21 2.44 2.81
CA LEU A 39 -6.94 3.38 1.93
C LEU A 39 -8.45 3.19 1.94
N VAL A 40 -8.97 2.10 2.50
CA VAL A 40 -10.41 1.91 2.71
C VAL A 40 -10.96 2.88 3.76
N LEU A 41 -10.12 3.30 4.73
CA LEU A 41 -10.48 4.24 5.80
C LEU A 41 -9.81 5.62 5.65
N LEU A 42 -8.62 5.66 5.08
CA LEU A 42 -7.83 6.88 4.94
C LEU A 42 -8.15 7.62 3.64
N VAL A 43 -7.87 8.92 3.62
CA VAL A 43 -8.03 9.73 2.41
C VAL A 43 -7.07 9.24 1.34
N PRO A 44 -7.56 8.81 0.17
CA PRO A 44 -6.71 8.30 -0.91
C PRO A 44 -5.72 9.35 -1.42
N PRO A 45 -4.45 8.96 -1.70
CA PRO A 45 -3.42 9.89 -2.13
C PRO A 45 -3.76 10.72 -3.37
N GLY A 46 -4.55 10.19 -4.29
CA GLY A 46 -5.02 10.94 -5.47
C GLY A 46 -5.87 12.17 -5.11
N GLN A 47 -6.59 12.14 -3.97
CA GLN A 47 -7.42 13.27 -3.54
C GLN A 47 -6.60 14.43 -2.97
N TRP A 48 -5.41 14.18 -2.46
CA TRP A 48 -4.50 15.22 -2.00
C TRP A 48 -3.34 15.50 -2.97
N GLY A 49 -3.48 15.03 -4.22
CA GLY A 49 -2.65 15.47 -5.33
C GLY A 49 -1.50 14.56 -5.72
N ALA A 50 -1.39 13.34 -5.18
CA ALA A 50 -0.38 12.40 -5.65
C ALA A 50 -0.48 12.17 -7.17
N ASP A 51 0.65 12.12 -7.84
CA ASP A 51 0.73 11.89 -9.29
C ASP A 51 0.69 10.41 -9.64
N VAL A 52 1.31 9.60 -8.78
CA VAL A 52 1.40 8.15 -8.91
C VAL A 52 1.14 7.52 -7.56
N VAL A 53 0.36 6.45 -7.52
CA VAL A 53 0.13 5.64 -6.32
C VAL A 53 0.37 4.18 -6.65
N VAL A 54 1.21 3.52 -5.86
CA VAL A 54 1.54 2.11 -6.03
C VAL A 54 1.42 1.38 -4.71
N GLY A 55 1.18 0.08 -4.75
CA GLY A 55 1.15 -0.72 -3.55
C GLY A 55 0.87 -2.19 -3.82
N SER A 56 1.12 -3.02 -2.82
CA SER A 56 0.79 -4.44 -2.87
C SER A 56 -0.72 -4.62 -2.71
N THR A 57 -1.29 -5.60 -3.42
CA THR A 57 -2.67 -6.08 -3.20
C THR A 57 -2.72 -7.33 -2.33
N GLN A 58 -1.63 -7.72 -1.68
CA GLN A 58 -1.57 -8.95 -0.89
C GLN A 58 -2.64 -8.99 0.21
N ARG A 59 -2.96 -7.85 0.82
CA ARG A 59 -4.01 -7.73 1.84
C ARG A 59 -5.44 -7.94 1.31
N PHE A 60 -5.59 -8.05 -0.01
CA PHE A 60 -6.85 -8.43 -0.66
C PHE A 60 -6.88 -9.94 -0.96
N GLY A 61 -6.66 -10.75 0.08
CA GLY A 61 -6.83 -12.20 0.04
C GLY A 61 -5.71 -12.97 -0.67
N VAL A 62 -4.59 -12.35 -0.99
CA VAL A 62 -3.44 -13.05 -1.59
C VAL A 62 -2.58 -13.64 -0.48
N PRO A 63 -2.40 -14.97 -0.42
CA PRO A 63 -1.61 -15.61 0.63
C PRO A 63 -0.12 -15.31 0.49
N MET A 64 0.62 -15.34 1.58
CA MET A 64 2.06 -15.05 1.60
C MET A 64 2.92 -16.10 0.88
N ASN A 65 2.47 -17.36 0.80
CA ASN A 65 3.10 -18.44 0.02
C ASN A 65 4.62 -18.49 0.13
N PHE A 66 5.16 -18.54 1.34
CA PHE A 66 6.60 -18.56 1.61
C PHE A 66 7.36 -17.34 1.04
N GLY A 67 6.71 -16.18 0.99
CA GLY A 67 7.29 -14.93 0.50
C GLY A 67 7.20 -14.74 -1.02
N GLY A 68 6.54 -15.63 -1.74
CA GLY A 68 6.41 -15.55 -3.19
C GLY A 68 5.05 -15.06 -3.65
N PRO A 69 4.76 -15.12 -4.97
CA PRO A 69 4.69 -13.90 -5.77
C PRO A 69 3.59 -12.93 -5.29
N HIS A 70 3.73 -11.65 -5.61
CA HIS A 70 2.79 -10.61 -5.23
C HIS A 70 1.99 -10.11 -6.43
N ALA A 71 0.75 -9.67 -6.18
CA ALA A 71 0.06 -8.74 -7.07
C ALA A 71 0.16 -7.33 -6.49
N ALA A 72 0.03 -6.34 -7.34
CA ALA A 72 0.14 -4.94 -6.98
C ALA A 72 -0.89 -4.11 -7.74
N TYR A 73 -1.13 -2.91 -7.27
CA TYR A 73 -1.87 -1.90 -8.00
C TYR A 73 -0.96 -0.74 -8.39
N PHE A 74 -1.32 -0.08 -9.49
CA PHE A 74 -0.64 1.09 -10.01
C PHE A 74 -1.69 2.08 -10.53
N ALA A 75 -1.73 3.25 -9.94
CA ALA A 75 -2.63 4.31 -10.32
C ALA A 75 -1.86 5.58 -10.66
N VAL A 76 -2.28 6.30 -11.70
CA VAL A 76 -1.62 7.55 -12.11
C VAL A 76 -2.66 8.59 -12.50
N ARG A 77 -2.26 9.85 -12.44
CA ARG A 77 -3.02 10.95 -13.04
C ARG A 77 -3.03 10.78 -14.56
N GLU A 78 -4.11 11.28 -15.20
CA GLU A 78 -4.35 11.15 -16.64
C GLU A 78 -3.14 11.55 -17.51
N MET A 79 -2.43 12.60 -17.12
CA MET A 79 -1.25 13.08 -17.84
C MET A 79 -0.10 12.06 -17.92
N TYR A 80 -0.02 11.13 -16.97
CA TYR A 80 1.04 10.12 -16.91
C TYR A 80 0.67 8.78 -17.52
N LYS A 81 -0.55 8.59 -18.01
CA LYS A 81 -1.02 7.30 -18.54
C LYS A 81 -0.13 6.69 -19.63
N ARG A 82 0.55 7.54 -20.42
CA ARG A 82 1.47 7.07 -21.49
C ARG A 82 2.79 6.56 -20.95
N TYR A 83 3.13 6.86 -19.71
CA TYR A 83 4.38 6.45 -19.04
C TYR A 83 4.19 5.22 -18.15
N MET A 84 2.95 4.74 -17.97
CA MET A 84 2.70 3.54 -17.17
C MET A 84 3.42 2.34 -17.75
N PRO A 85 4.08 1.51 -16.92
CA PRO A 85 4.60 0.21 -17.38
C PRO A 85 3.44 -0.74 -17.70
N GLY A 86 3.72 -1.75 -18.52
CA GLY A 86 2.76 -2.78 -18.86
C GLY A 86 1.74 -2.37 -19.93
N ARG A 87 0.96 -3.36 -20.35
CA ARG A 87 -0.12 -3.19 -21.32
C ARG A 87 -1.34 -2.58 -20.64
N ILE A 88 -2.01 -1.70 -21.36
CA ILE A 88 -3.27 -1.10 -20.92
C ILE A 88 -4.39 -1.66 -21.77
N ILE A 89 -5.40 -2.23 -21.11
CA ILE A 89 -6.60 -2.75 -21.73
C ILE A 89 -7.74 -1.75 -21.49
N GLY A 90 -8.34 -1.31 -22.56
CA GLY A 90 -9.51 -0.42 -22.52
C GLY A 90 -10.80 -1.16 -22.84
N VAL A 91 -11.89 -0.61 -22.35
CA VAL A 91 -13.25 -1.06 -22.72
C VAL A 91 -13.69 -0.34 -23.98
N THR A 92 -14.24 -1.08 -24.93
CA THR A 92 -14.81 -0.60 -26.18
C THR A 92 -16.13 -1.33 -26.47
N VAL A 93 -16.66 -1.17 -27.65
CA VAL A 93 -17.79 -1.94 -28.17
C VAL A 93 -17.37 -2.74 -29.38
N ASP A 94 -17.93 -3.90 -29.54
CA ASP A 94 -17.76 -4.73 -30.73
C ASP A 94 -18.66 -4.26 -31.88
N ARG A 95 -18.65 -5.00 -32.99
CA ARG A 95 -19.45 -4.69 -34.18
C ARG A 95 -20.96 -4.72 -33.91
N GLU A 96 -21.38 -5.50 -32.94
CA GLU A 96 -22.80 -5.71 -32.58
C GLU A 96 -23.25 -4.78 -31.45
N GLY A 97 -22.36 -3.90 -30.95
CA GLY A 97 -22.63 -2.97 -29.85
C GLY A 97 -22.42 -3.57 -28.46
N GLY A 98 -21.96 -4.82 -28.37
CA GLY A 98 -21.61 -5.48 -27.11
C GLY A 98 -20.31 -4.93 -26.51
N LYS A 99 -20.17 -5.01 -25.18
CA LYS A 99 -18.92 -4.63 -24.51
C LYS A 99 -17.77 -5.53 -24.95
N ALA A 100 -16.65 -4.94 -25.35
CA ALA A 100 -15.44 -5.65 -25.74
C ALA A 100 -14.21 -5.03 -25.08
N LEU A 101 -13.15 -5.82 -24.95
CA LEU A 101 -11.86 -5.39 -24.44
C LEU A 101 -10.87 -5.27 -25.59
N ARG A 102 -10.07 -4.24 -25.57
CA ARG A 102 -8.98 -4.07 -26.55
C ARG A 102 -7.74 -3.46 -25.89
N MET A 103 -6.60 -3.75 -26.47
CA MET A 103 -5.36 -3.07 -26.10
C MET A 103 -5.46 -1.57 -26.44
N ALA A 104 -5.27 -0.74 -25.44
CA ALA A 104 -5.30 0.72 -25.58
C ALA A 104 -3.88 1.31 -25.63
N LEU A 105 -3.74 2.50 -26.19
CA LEU A 105 -2.46 3.22 -26.30
C LEU A 105 -1.37 2.41 -27.02
N GLN A 106 -1.69 1.77 -28.11
CA GLN A 106 -0.82 0.83 -28.86
C GLN A 106 0.53 1.41 -29.27
N THR A 107 0.64 2.75 -29.40
CA THR A 107 1.92 3.42 -29.70
C THR A 107 3.01 3.17 -28.65
N ARG A 108 2.67 2.65 -27.47
CA ARG A 108 3.60 2.28 -26.41
C ARG A 108 4.11 0.84 -26.52
N GLU A 109 3.48 0.04 -27.38
CA GLU A 109 3.71 -1.41 -27.47
C GLU A 109 4.96 -1.76 -28.29
N GLN A 110 5.51 -2.93 -28.04
CA GLN A 110 6.74 -3.42 -28.67
C GLN A 110 6.66 -3.52 -30.19
N HIS A 111 5.49 -3.85 -30.75
CA HIS A 111 5.32 -3.96 -32.20
C HIS A 111 5.41 -2.60 -32.91
N ILE A 112 5.33 -1.48 -32.16
CA ILE A 112 5.48 -0.10 -32.69
C ILE A 112 6.80 0.51 -32.23
N LYS A 113 7.04 0.59 -30.93
CA LYS A 113 8.21 1.29 -30.35
C LYS A 113 9.45 0.40 -30.16
N ARG A 114 9.32 -0.90 -30.39
CA ARG A 114 10.41 -1.89 -30.23
C ARG A 114 11.04 -1.78 -28.83
N GLU A 115 12.36 -1.61 -28.73
CA GLU A 115 13.12 -1.50 -27.48
C GLU A 115 12.72 -0.28 -26.60
N ARG A 116 12.08 0.72 -27.19
CA ARG A 116 11.61 1.92 -26.47
C ARG A 116 10.21 1.76 -25.89
N ALA A 117 9.62 0.58 -26.01
CA ALA A 117 8.26 0.35 -25.51
C ALA A 117 8.21 0.41 -23.98
N THR A 118 7.19 1.08 -23.43
CA THR A 118 6.93 1.11 -22.00
C THR A 118 6.14 -0.10 -21.52
N SER A 119 5.66 -0.95 -22.45
CA SER A 119 4.91 -2.18 -22.15
C SER A 119 5.82 -3.41 -21.95
N ASN A 120 7.14 -3.24 -21.90
CA ASN A 120 8.11 -4.32 -21.71
C ASN A 120 8.01 -4.91 -20.30
N ILE A 121 7.09 -5.87 -20.12
CA ILE A 121 6.94 -6.64 -18.90
C ILE A 121 7.15 -8.11 -19.20
N CYS A 122 8.06 -8.76 -18.45
CA CYS A 122 8.39 -10.16 -18.62
C CYS A 122 7.27 -11.07 -18.08
N THR A 123 6.84 -10.84 -16.84
CA THR A 123 5.87 -11.69 -16.13
C THR A 123 4.71 -10.85 -15.61
N ALA A 124 3.48 -11.29 -15.86
CA ALA A 124 2.28 -10.72 -15.30
C ALA A 124 1.69 -11.66 -14.24
N GLN A 125 1.40 -11.13 -13.06
CA GLN A 125 0.79 -11.88 -11.94
C GLN A 125 -0.74 -11.92 -12.11
N ALA A 126 -1.23 -12.44 -13.23
CA ALA A 126 -2.63 -12.37 -13.62
C ALA A 126 -3.57 -13.08 -12.62
N LEU A 127 -3.20 -14.29 -12.16
CA LEU A 127 -4.02 -15.03 -11.20
C LEU A 127 -4.17 -14.29 -9.88
N LEU A 128 -3.06 -13.79 -9.32
CA LEU A 128 -3.09 -13.05 -8.06
C LEU A 128 -3.82 -11.71 -8.18
N ALA A 129 -3.69 -11.03 -9.32
CA ALA A 129 -4.46 -9.82 -9.60
C ALA A 129 -5.97 -10.13 -9.68
N SER A 130 -6.35 -11.26 -10.30
CA SER A 130 -7.74 -11.73 -10.34
C SER A 130 -8.25 -12.07 -8.94
N MET A 131 -7.46 -12.76 -8.11
CA MET A 131 -7.80 -13.07 -6.72
C MET A 131 -8.05 -11.79 -5.91
N ALA A 132 -7.18 -10.80 -6.01
CA ALA A 132 -7.34 -9.51 -5.32
C ALA A 132 -8.61 -8.76 -5.80
N GLY A 133 -8.87 -8.77 -7.12
CA GLY A 133 -10.08 -8.20 -7.69
C GLY A 133 -11.34 -8.91 -7.20
N MET A 134 -11.36 -10.24 -7.20
CA MET A 134 -12.49 -11.05 -6.70
C MET A 134 -12.72 -10.88 -5.20
N TYR A 135 -11.66 -10.71 -4.41
CA TYR A 135 -11.77 -10.37 -2.99
C TYR A 135 -12.55 -9.06 -2.80
N ALA A 136 -12.20 -8.04 -3.58
CA ALA A 136 -12.89 -6.74 -3.52
C ALA A 136 -14.36 -6.86 -3.97
N VAL A 137 -14.64 -7.63 -5.02
CA VAL A 137 -16.02 -7.88 -5.51
C VAL A 137 -16.85 -8.65 -4.48
N TYR A 138 -16.28 -9.70 -3.89
CA TYR A 138 -16.95 -10.54 -2.89
C TYR A 138 -17.36 -9.76 -1.64
N HIS A 139 -16.46 -8.97 -1.10
CA HIS A 139 -16.72 -8.21 0.13
C HIS A 139 -17.52 -6.94 -0.12
N GLY A 140 -17.40 -6.33 -1.30
CA GLY A 140 -17.97 -5.04 -1.63
C GLY A 140 -17.44 -3.90 -0.74
N PRO A 141 -17.88 -2.67 -0.95
CA PRO A 141 -17.36 -1.51 -0.20
C PRO A 141 -17.62 -1.60 1.31
N ASP A 142 -18.80 -2.09 1.71
CA ASP A 142 -19.14 -2.21 3.13
C ASP A 142 -18.39 -3.35 3.82
N GLY A 143 -18.15 -4.47 3.10
CA GLY A 143 -17.33 -5.55 3.60
C GLY A 143 -15.89 -5.14 3.82
N LEU A 144 -15.29 -4.44 2.86
CA LEU A 144 -13.93 -3.90 2.98
C LEU A 144 -13.82 -2.91 4.15
N LYS A 145 -14.80 -2.01 4.32
CA LYS A 145 -14.83 -1.09 5.47
C LYS A 145 -14.90 -1.83 6.80
N ARG A 146 -15.74 -2.87 6.91
CA ARG A 146 -15.80 -3.68 8.14
C ARG A 146 -14.47 -4.36 8.44
N ILE A 147 -13.79 -4.91 7.42
CA ILE A 147 -12.48 -5.55 7.58
C ILE A 147 -11.45 -4.53 8.05
N ALA A 148 -11.31 -3.41 7.34
CA ALA A 148 -10.35 -2.37 7.69
C ALA A 148 -10.61 -1.78 9.09
N SER A 149 -11.88 -1.50 9.42
CA SER A 149 -12.28 -1.02 10.76
C SER A 149 -11.94 -2.03 11.85
N ARG A 150 -12.15 -3.32 11.62
CA ARG A 150 -11.81 -4.38 12.58
C ARG A 150 -10.31 -4.48 12.82
N ILE A 151 -9.48 -4.38 11.77
CA ILE A 151 -8.03 -4.32 11.89
C ILE A 151 -7.62 -3.14 12.76
N ASN A 152 -8.13 -1.95 12.46
CA ASN A 152 -7.83 -0.75 13.24
C ASN A 152 -8.31 -0.85 14.70
N GLN A 153 -9.48 -1.46 14.95
CA GLN A 153 -9.97 -1.71 16.31
C GLN A 153 -9.04 -2.63 17.10
N TYR A 154 -8.50 -3.69 16.49
CA TYR A 154 -7.52 -4.55 17.15
C TYR A 154 -6.23 -3.80 17.47
N ALA A 155 -5.75 -2.97 16.55
CA ALA A 155 -4.58 -2.13 16.80
C ALA A 155 -4.81 -1.16 17.98
N ASN A 156 -5.98 -0.52 18.06
CA ASN A 156 -6.33 0.35 19.16
C ASN A 156 -6.44 -0.43 20.48
N ALA A 157 -7.08 -1.59 20.50
CA ALA A 157 -7.19 -2.42 21.70
C ALA A 157 -5.81 -2.87 22.20
N LEU A 158 -4.91 -3.24 21.31
CA LEU A 158 -3.53 -3.59 21.65
C LEU A 158 -2.77 -2.38 22.19
N ARG A 159 -2.89 -1.20 21.55
CA ARG A 159 -2.30 0.04 22.04
C ARG A 159 -2.74 0.34 23.47
N ASP A 160 -4.03 0.25 23.75
CA ASP A 160 -4.58 0.57 25.07
C ASP A 160 -3.98 -0.37 26.14
N LYS A 161 -3.85 -1.67 25.83
CA LYS A 161 -3.19 -2.63 26.71
C LYS A 161 -1.70 -2.35 26.92
N ILE A 162 -1.00 -1.95 25.89
CA ILE A 162 0.42 -1.59 25.96
C ILE A 162 0.61 -0.35 26.83
N ILE A 163 -0.28 0.66 26.71
CA ILE A 163 -0.25 1.85 27.56
C ILE A 163 -0.57 1.49 29.02
N GLU A 164 -1.56 0.62 29.29
CA GLU A 164 -1.86 0.11 30.64
C GLU A 164 -0.66 -0.57 31.30
N LEU A 165 0.22 -1.21 30.50
CA LEU A 165 1.46 -1.81 30.97
C LEU A 165 2.60 -0.81 31.19
N GLY A 166 2.37 0.49 30.94
CA GLY A 166 3.34 1.56 31.18
C GLY A 166 4.30 1.83 30.03
N PHE A 167 3.98 1.38 28.82
CA PHE A 167 4.76 1.72 27.62
C PHE A 167 4.12 2.90 26.88
N ASP A 168 4.94 3.65 26.13
CA ASP A 168 4.50 4.76 25.30
C ASP A 168 4.33 4.34 23.84
N GLU A 169 3.15 4.56 23.28
CA GLU A 169 2.92 4.53 21.85
C GLU A 169 3.28 5.90 21.26
N THR A 170 4.09 5.91 20.18
CA THR A 170 4.69 7.16 19.68
C THR A 170 3.98 7.76 18.46
N ASN A 171 3.05 7.04 17.84
CA ASN A 171 2.23 7.55 16.75
C ASN A 171 0.96 8.20 17.30
N ASN A 172 0.64 9.41 16.87
CA ASN A 172 -0.66 10.02 17.19
C ASN A 172 -1.78 9.35 16.39
N ASP A 173 -1.50 9.10 15.12
CA ASP A 173 -2.44 8.50 14.17
C ASP A 173 -1.79 7.30 13.48
N PHE A 174 -2.47 6.16 13.46
CA PHE A 174 -2.04 4.93 12.82
C PHE A 174 -3.24 4.13 12.26
N PHE A 175 -2.96 3.23 11.35
CA PHE A 175 -3.98 2.30 10.85
C PHE A 175 -3.92 0.95 11.61
N ASP A 176 -2.83 0.23 11.51
CA ASP A 176 -2.65 -1.12 12.05
C ASP A 176 -1.26 -1.35 12.66
N THR A 177 -0.37 -0.38 12.53
CA THR A 177 1.02 -0.50 12.98
C THR A 177 1.29 0.48 14.10
N LEU A 178 1.66 -0.06 15.26
CA LEU A 178 2.03 0.68 16.45
C LEU A 178 3.55 0.85 16.51
N ARG A 179 4.01 1.96 17.05
CA ARG A 179 5.42 2.19 17.34
C ARG A 179 5.60 2.47 18.81
N ILE A 180 6.15 1.50 19.53
CA ILE A 180 6.23 1.48 20.97
C ILE A 180 7.63 1.87 21.43
N ARG A 181 7.73 2.85 22.31
CA ARG A 181 8.97 3.24 22.98
C ARG A 181 9.29 2.27 24.11
N ILE A 182 10.51 1.77 24.10
CA ILE A 182 11.01 0.90 25.16
C ILE A 182 11.66 1.77 26.25
N PRO A 183 11.21 1.68 27.52
CA PRO A 183 11.83 2.43 28.62
C PRO A 183 13.30 2.12 28.76
N ALA A 184 14.08 3.10 29.19
CA ALA A 184 15.53 2.95 29.36
C ALA A 184 15.92 1.87 30.41
N SER A 185 14.99 1.48 31.28
CA SER A 185 15.15 0.38 32.24
C SER A 185 15.10 -1.02 31.60
N LEU A 186 14.65 -1.12 30.35
CA LEU A 186 14.56 -2.38 29.59
C LEU A 186 15.49 -2.37 28.40
N SER A 187 16.07 -3.53 28.09
CA SER A 187 16.88 -3.72 26.89
C SER A 187 16.00 -4.23 25.73
N VAL A 188 16.16 -3.61 24.57
CA VAL A 188 15.50 -4.06 23.33
C VAL A 188 15.95 -5.50 22.98
N GLU A 189 17.22 -5.83 23.22
CA GLU A 189 17.76 -7.18 22.99
C GLU A 189 17.07 -8.22 23.87
N LYS A 190 16.78 -7.88 25.12
CA LYS A 190 16.05 -8.77 26.04
C LYS A 190 14.61 -8.99 25.58
N ILE A 191 13.93 -7.93 25.12
CA ILE A 191 12.59 -8.06 24.53
C ILE A 191 12.64 -8.91 23.28
N LYS A 192 13.66 -8.72 22.44
CA LYS A 192 13.85 -9.50 21.21
C LYS A 192 14.06 -11.00 21.53
N SER A 193 14.88 -11.35 22.53
CA SER A 193 15.08 -12.76 22.88
C SER A 193 13.79 -13.41 23.36
N PHE A 194 13.03 -12.77 24.24
CA PHE A 194 11.73 -13.29 24.69
C PHE A 194 10.72 -13.41 23.55
N ALA A 195 10.64 -12.41 22.68
CA ALA A 195 9.73 -12.47 21.53
C ALA A 195 10.05 -13.65 20.60
N VAL A 196 11.34 -13.89 20.35
CA VAL A 196 11.78 -15.03 19.53
C VAL A 196 11.46 -16.37 20.20
N GLU A 197 11.65 -16.49 21.51
CA GLU A 197 11.28 -17.69 22.29
C GLU A 197 9.77 -17.98 22.19
N GLU A 198 8.94 -16.94 22.18
CA GLU A 198 7.49 -17.04 22.03
C GLU A 198 7.03 -17.10 20.56
N GLY A 199 7.95 -17.18 19.59
CA GLY A 199 7.66 -17.24 18.17
C GLY A 199 7.12 -15.92 17.58
N ILE A 200 7.39 -14.78 18.21
CA ILE A 200 6.92 -13.45 17.80
C ILE A 200 8.08 -12.66 17.20
N ASN A 201 7.85 -12.06 16.03
CA ASN A 201 8.80 -11.16 15.39
C ASN A 201 8.27 -9.71 15.41
N PHE A 202 8.97 -8.84 16.11
CA PHE A 202 8.76 -7.40 16.05
C PHE A 202 9.73 -6.74 15.07
N ARG A 203 9.38 -5.56 14.61
CA ARG A 203 10.34 -4.69 13.94
C ARG A 203 11.10 -3.87 14.99
N TYR A 204 12.41 -3.92 14.94
CA TYR A 204 13.30 -3.21 15.88
C TYR A 204 13.92 -1.99 15.18
N PHE A 205 13.78 -0.82 15.81
CA PHE A 205 14.36 0.43 15.32
C PHE A 205 15.57 0.82 16.17
N THR A 206 16.44 1.66 15.60
CA THR A 206 17.69 2.11 16.26
C THR A 206 17.47 3.10 17.41
N ASP A 207 16.26 3.67 17.53
CA ASP A 207 15.90 4.70 18.50
C ASP A 207 15.17 4.16 19.73
N GLN A 208 15.44 2.92 20.13
CA GLN A 208 14.80 2.27 21.28
C GLN A 208 13.27 2.12 21.11
N THR A 209 12.80 1.98 19.89
CA THR A 209 11.39 1.68 19.62
C THR A 209 11.24 0.34 18.92
N ILE A 210 10.09 -0.29 19.11
CA ILE A 210 9.66 -1.48 18.36
C ILE A 210 8.39 -1.19 17.57
N GLY A 211 8.25 -1.83 16.42
CA GLY A 211 7.04 -1.79 15.59
C GLY A 211 6.26 -3.09 15.73
N ILE A 212 4.94 -2.95 15.90
CA ILE A 212 3.99 -4.07 15.99
C ILE A 212 2.91 -3.84 14.95
N SER A 213 2.75 -4.77 14.02
CA SER A 213 1.69 -4.71 12.99
C SER A 213 0.66 -5.82 13.23
N ILE A 214 -0.63 -5.50 12.99
CA ILE A 214 -1.77 -6.39 13.14
C ILE A 214 -2.14 -7.01 11.78
#